data_4160c3751a235a01fcfbdde994abd55a
#
_entry.id   4160c3751a235a01fcfbdde994abd55a
#
_cell.length_a   1.000
_cell.length_b   1.000
_cell.length_c   1.000
_cell.angle_alpha   90.00
_cell.angle_beta   90.00
_cell.angle_gamma   90.00
#
_symmetry.space_group_name_H-M   'P 1'
#
loop_
_entity.id
_entity.type
_entity.pdbx_description
1 polymer ?
#
loop_
_entity_poly.entity_id
_entity_poly.type
_entity_poly.pdbx_seq_one_letter_code
_entity_poly.pdbx_strand_id
1 'polypeptide(L)'
;KSGNIAKHCCELLKSISLKTNYLDILNSRHGDMGVLKKKDILVFFSNSGNTIEILDLIEILKKKEVIIIGISSNDKSKLIKLCDYNVILPFNNEIGGNISHIPTNSIMSQIIFSNILVSLLKDNISLDEYKLNHSSGNIGKSLSKIEDVLKTNYAKLLFQSESININIVYLEMINKKTGCCFFTNDQNELLGILTDGDIRRLLIKRKNLKEISKDDLNKNFYFEDDIQKYVFDCNNKYSYIPVLNNKKLIGIISNIPS
;
A
#
# COMPACT_ATOMS: atom_id res chain seq x y z
N LYS A 1 -14.69 -4.63 -24.04
CA LYS A 1 -14.53 -3.81 -22.81
C LYS A 1 -14.43 -4.70 -21.57
N SER A 2 -15.30 -5.69 -21.37
CA SER A 2 -15.24 -6.63 -20.23
C SER A 2 -13.89 -7.36 -20.13
N GLY A 3 -13.22 -7.66 -21.25
CA GLY A 3 -11.87 -8.24 -21.23
C GLY A 3 -10.83 -7.37 -20.53
N ASN A 4 -10.94 -6.02 -20.64
CA ASN A 4 -10.07 -5.11 -19.90
C ASN A 4 -10.31 -5.22 -18.39
N ILE A 5 -11.54 -5.47 -17.95
CA ILE A 5 -11.86 -5.65 -16.54
C ILE A 5 -11.36 -7.03 -16.06
N ALA A 6 -11.50 -8.07 -16.88
CA ALA A 6 -10.92 -9.38 -16.59
C ALA A 6 -9.39 -9.29 -16.39
N LYS A 7 -8.70 -8.52 -17.25
CA LYS A 7 -7.26 -8.25 -17.09
C LYS A 7 -6.97 -7.49 -15.81
N HIS A 8 -7.73 -6.44 -15.49
CA HIS A 8 -7.60 -5.67 -14.25
C HIS A 8 -7.80 -6.57 -13.02
N CYS A 9 -8.85 -7.41 -13.00
CA CYS A 9 -9.09 -8.38 -11.93
C CYS A 9 -7.90 -9.34 -11.76
N CYS A 10 -7.37 -9.87 -12.86
CA CYS A 10 -6.18 -10.73 -12.85
C CYS A 10 -4.97 -10.02 -12.22
N GLU A 11 -4.70 -8.75 -12.55
CA GLU A 11 -3.59 -7.99 -11.98
C GLU A 11 -3.78 -7.74 -10.46
N LEU A 12 -5.01 -7.44 -10.02
CA LEU A 12 -5.32 -7.29 -8.61
C LEU A 12 -5.12 -8.61 -7.82
N LEU A 13 -5.56 -9.74 -8.38
CA LEU A 13 -5.38 -11.06 -7.75
C LEU A 13 -3.91 -11.45 -7.63
N LYS A 14 -3.08 -11.10 -8.62
CA LYS A 14 -1.62 -11.28 -8.53
C LYS A 14 -1.01 -10.50 -7.38
N SER A 15 -1.51 -9.28 -7.12
CA SER A 15 -0.98 -8.44 -6.04
C SER A 15 -1.15 -9.06 -4.66
N ILE A 16 -2.12 -9.95 -4.49
CA ILE A 16 -2.35 -10.74 -3.27
C ILE A 16 -1.84 -12.19 -3.39
N SER A 17 -0.79 -12.42 -4.18
CA SER A 17 -0.09 -13.71 -4.38
C SER A 17 -0.92 -14.84 -5.00
N LEU A 18 -2.10 -14.55 -5.55
CA LEU A 18 -2.85 -15.58 -6.27
C LEU A 18 -2.26 -15.76 -7.66
N LYS A 19 -1.92 -17.03 -7.98
CA LYS A 19 -1.39 -17.39 -9.29
C LYS A 19 -2.49 -17.30 -10.35
N THR A 20 -2.52 -16.20 -11.08
CA THR A 20 -3.54 -15.92 -12.10
C THR A 20 -2.91 -15.51 -13.42
N ASN A 21 -3.59 -15.83 -14.53
CA ASN A 21 -3.20 -15.42 -15.86
C ASN A 21 -4.41 -14.85 -16.61
N TYR A 22 -4.20 -13.75 -17.32
CA TYR A 22 -5.18 -13.24 -18.27
C TYR A 22 -5.06 -14.03 -19.58
N LEU A 23 -6.17 -14.56 -20.06
CA LEU A 23 -6.27 -15.25 -21.33
C LEU A 23 -7.04 -14.39 -22.32
N ASP A 24 -6.37 -13.93 -23.37
CA ASP A 24 -7.05 -13.22 -24.45
C ASP A 24 -7.88 -14.20 -25.28
N ILE A 25 -9.17 -13.87 -25.42
CA ILE A 25 -10.13 -14.78 -26.05
C ILE A 25 -9.87 -15.01 -27.53
N LEU A 26 -9.33 -13.98 -28.21
CA LEU A 26 -9.02 -14.06 -29.65
C LEU A 26 -7.79 -14.94 -29.90
N ASN A 27 -6.79 -14.83 -29.03
CA ASN A 27 -5.55 -15.60 -29.13
C ASN A 27 -5.68 -17.02 -28.53
N SER A 28 -6.70 -17.26 -27.71
CA SER A 28 -6.86 -18.54 -27.01
C SER A 28 -6.91 -19.74 -27.96
N ARG A 29 -7.51 -19.59 -29.13
CA ARG A 29 -7.58 -20.65 -30.17
C ARG A 29 -6.27 -20.89 -30.91
N HIS A 30 -5.28 -20.01 -30.77
CA HIS A 30 -3.98 -20.09 -31.41
C HIS A 30 -2.88 -20.66 -30.51
N GLY A 31 -3.27 -21.39 -29.45
CA GLY A 31 -2.35 -22.11 -28.57
C GLY A 31 -2.33 -21.65 -27.11
N ASP A 32 -2.80 -20.43 -26.80
CA ASP A 32 -2.75 -19.87 -25.45
C ASP A 32 -3.54 -20.70 -24.41
N MET A 33 -4.56 -21.46 -24.85
CA MET A 33 -5.24 -22.44 -23.98
C MET A 33 -4.34 -23.59 -23.53
N GLY A 34 -3.13 -23.71 -24.05
CA GLY A 34 -2.14 -24.69 -23.60
C GLY A 34 -1.71 -24.53 -22.15
N VAL A 35 -1.86 -23.32 -21.57
CA VAL A 35 -1.57 -23.05 -20.16
C VAL A 35 -2.60 -23.67 -19.21
N LEU A 36 -3.82 -23.95 -19.71
CA LEU A 36 -4.93 -24.48 -18.89
C LEU A 36 -4.75 -25.96 -18.60
N LYS A 37 -4.87 -26.32 -17.34
CA LYS A 37 -4.83 -27.69 -16.84
C LYS A 37 -6.20 -28.12 -16.33
N LYS A 38 -6.38 -29.42 -16.18
CA LYS A 38 -7.56 -29.98 -15.51
C LYS A 38 -7.75 -29.37 -14.13
N LYS A 39 -8.98 -29.00 -13.81
CA LYS A 39 -9.41 -28.33 -12.57
C LYS A 39 -8.94 -26.87 -12.40
N ASP A 40 -8.27 -26.26 -13.38
CA ASP A 40 -8.08 -24.84 -13.36
C ASP A 40 -9.43 -24.10 -13.38
N ILE A 41 -9.51 -22.96 -12.77
CA ILE A 41 -10.70 -22.11 -12.75
C ILE A 41 -10.55 -21.05 -13.82
N LEU A 42 -11.48 -20.99 -14.76
CA LEU A 42 -11.55 -19.96 -15.79
C LEU A 42 -12.76 -19.06 -15.58
N VAL A 43 -12.52 -17.76 -15.42
CA VAL A 43 -13.56 -16.77 -15.14
C VAL A 43 -13.83 -15.93 -16.39
N PHE A 44 -15.07 -15.96 -16.88
CA PHE A 44 -15.51 -15.14 -18.01
C PHE A 44 -16.30 -13.92 -17.54
N PHE A 45 -15.90 -12.75 -18.01
CA PHE A 45 -16.62 -11.50 -17.84
C PHE A 45 -17.37 -11.15 -19.14
N SER A 46 -18.69 -11.18 -19.13
CA SER A 46 -19.51 -10.82 -20.27
C SER A 46 -20.85 -10.23 -19.83
N ASN A 47 -21.05 -8.93 -20.03
CA ASN A 47 -22.29 -8.26 -19.60
C ASN A 47 -23.54 -8.94 -20.18
N SER A 48 -23.56 -9.17 -21.50
CA SER A 48 -24.68 -9.84 -22.16
C SER A 48 -24.73 -11.35 -21.90
N GLY A 49 -23.58 -11.95 -21.61
CA GLY A 49 -23.39 -13.41 -21.50
C GLY A 49 -23.68 -14.19 -22.80
N ASN A 50 -23.74 -13.48 -23.96
CA ASN A 50 -23.99 -14.06 -25.25
C ASN A 50 -22.88 -13.79 -26.28
N THR A 51 -21.69 -13.45 -25.80
CA THR A 51 -20.51 -13.23 -26.66
C THR A 51 -20.13 -14.51 -27.38
N ILE A 52 -20.20 -14.53 -28.69
CA ILE A 52 -20.03 -15.75 -29.51
C ILE A 52 -18.64 -16.36 -29.27
N GLU A 53 -17.59 -15.54 -29.22
CA GLU A 53 -16.22 -15.97 -29.03
C GLU A 53 -16.03 -16.71 -27.70
N ILE A 54 -16.77 -16.34 -26.64
CA ILE A 54 -16.79 -17.05 -25.37
C ILE A 54 -17.52 -18.39 -25.53
N LEU A 55 -18.71 -18.36 -26.09
CA LEU A 55 -19.56 -19.54 -26.20
C LEU A 55 -18.91 -20.67 -27.00
N ASP A 56 -18.21 -20.30 -28.07
CA ASP A 56 -17.48 -21.23 -28.91
C ASP A 56 -16.30 -21.95 -28.20
N LEU A 57 -15.75 -21.32 -27.16
CA LEU A 57 -14.66 -21.93 -26.37
C LEU A 57 -15.17 -22.90 -25.31
N ILE A 58 -16.40 -22.75 -24.82
CA ILE A 58 -16.90 -23.50 -23.67
C ILE A 58 -16.84 -25.02 -23.90
N GLU A 59 -17.20 -25.50 -25.10
CA GLU A 59 -17.15 -26.94 -25.41
C GLU A 59 -15.73 -27.52 -25.34
N ILE A 60 -14.75 -26.76 -25.81
CA ILE A 60 -13.35 -27.14 -25.78
C ILE A 60 -12.84 -27.15 -24.32
N LEU A 61 -13.22 -26.14 -23.55
CA LEU A 61 -12.83 -26.01 -22.14
C LEU A 61 -13.42 -27.12 -21.28
N LYS A 62 -14.66 -27.53 -21.54
CA LYS A 62 -15.28 -28.73 -20.88
C LYS A 62 -14.51 -30.00 -21.17
N LYS A 63 -14.03 -30.21 -22.41
CA LYS A 63 -13.17 -31.35 -22.75
C LYS A 63 -11.82 -31.31 -22.01
N LYS A 64 -11.34 -30.14 -21.62
CA LYS A 64 -10.12 -29.98 -20.79
C LYS A 64 -10.40 -30.13 -19.28
N GLU A 65 -11.65 -30.34 -18.89
CA GLU A 65 -12.08 -30.44 -17.48
C GLU A 65 -11.72 -29.21 -16.65
N VAL A 66 -11.80 -28.00 -17.27
CA VAL A 66 -11.63 -26.71 -16.62
C VAL A 66 -12.94 -26.30 -15.96
N ILE A 67 -12.89 -25.74 -14.76
CA ILE A 67 -14.04 -25.19 -14.04
C ILE A 67 -14.35 -23.80 -14.60
N ILE A 68 -15.57 -23.60 -15.08
CA ILE A 68 -15.99 -22.34 -15.73
C ILE A 68 -16.88 -21.54 -14.80
N ILE A 69 -16.48 -20.30 -14.50
CA ILE A 69 -17.28 -19.31 -13.78
C ILE A 69 -17.72 -18.22 -14.74
N GLY A 70 -19.04 -18.04 -14.90
CA GLY A 70 -19.61 -16.99 -15.73
C GLY A 70 -20.05 -15.77 -14.91
N ILE A 71 -19.57 -14.58 -15.28
CA ILE A 71 -19.97 -13.30 -14.68
C ILE A 71 -20.76 -12.51 -15.74
N SER A 72 -22.04 -12.28 -15.49
CA SER A 72 -22.94 -11.61 -16.42
C SER A 72 -23.99 -10.81 -15.68
N SER A 73 -24.59 -9.81 -16.36
CA SER A 73 -25.77 -9.13 -15.87
C SER A 73 -27.08 -9.75 -16.39
N ASN A 74 -26.98 -10.74 -17.27
CA ASN A 74 -28.12 -11.44 -17.85
C ASN A 74 -28.19 -12.89 -17.35
N ASP A 75 -29.09 -13.15 -16.41
CA ASP A 75 -29.32 -14.45 -15.78
C ASP A 75 -29.83 -15.52 -16.74
N LYS A 76 -30.42 -15.12 -17.88
CA LYS A 76 -30.97 -16.01 -18.92
C LYS A 76 -29.99 -16.28 -20.07
N SER A 77 -28.78 -15.72 -19.99
CA SER A 77 -27.79 -15.81 -21.04
C SER A 77 -27.28 -17.24 -21.28
N LYS A 78 -26.71 -17.51 -22.46
CA LYS A 78 -26.13 -18.79 -22.81
C LYS A 78 -24.91 -19.12 -21.92
N LEU A 79 -24.07 -18.14 -21.61
CA LEU A 79 -22.92 -18.30 -20.72
C LEU A 79 -23.36 -18.86 -19.37
N ILE A 80 -24.37 -18.22 -18.75
CA ILE A 80 -24.86 -18.62 -17.41
C ILE A 80 -25.43 -20.03 -17.41
N LYS A 81 -26.06 -20.46 -18.50
CA LYS A 81 -26.58 -21.84 -18.65
C LYS A 81 -25.50 -22.89 -18.87
N LEU A 82 -24.35 -22.50 -19.40
CA LEU A 82 -23.27 -23.40 -19.80
C LEU A 82 -22.12 -23.48 -18.81
N CYS A 83 -21.94 -22.47 -17.92
CA CYS A 83 -20.89 -22.47 -16.91
C CYS A 83 -21.22 -23.37 -15.71
N ASP A 84 -20.19 -23.75 -14.94
CA ASP A 84 -20.34 -24.58 -13.74
C ASP A 84 -20.82 -23.73 -12.54
N TYR A 85 -20.35 -22.49 -12.46
CA TYR A 85 -20.75 -21.51 -11.45
C TYR A 85 -21.03 -20.17 -12.14
N ASN A 86 -21.88 -19.36 -11.51
CA ASN A 86 -22.21 -18.04 -12.06
C ASN A 86 -22.35 -16.97 -10.99
N VAL A 87 -22.11 -15.73 -11.42
CA VAL A 87 -22.38 -14.51 -10.65
C VAL A 87 -23.20 -13.58 -11.52
N ILE A 88 -24.37 -13.21 -11.02
CA ILE A 88 -25.22 -12.23 -11.71
C ILE A 88 -24.99 -10.86 -11.09
N LEU A 89 -24.47 -9.95 -11.89
CA LEU A 89 -24.19 -8.58 -11.46
C LEU A 89 -25.45 -7.71 -11.62
N PRO A 90 -25.74 -6.83 -10.65
CA PRO A 90 -26.84 -5.89 -10.77
C PRO A 90 -26.57 -4.94 -11.94
N PHE A 91 -27.55 -4.80 -12.82
CA PHE A 91 -27.48 -3.94 -13.99
C PHE A 91 -28.88 -3.43 -14.34
N ASN A 92 -29.02 -2.11 -14.50
CA ASN A 92 -30.26 -1.52 -15.00
C ASN A 92 -30.06 -1.11 -16.46
N ASN A 93 -29.43 0.04 -16.67
CA ASN A 93 -29.19 0.59 -18.03
C ASN A 93 -27.80 1.25 -18.06
N GLU A 94 -27.22 1.33 -19.25
CA GLU A 94 -26.01 2.12 -19.47
C GLU A 94 -26.33 3.63 -19.42
N ILE A 95 -25.32 4.41 -18.96
CA ILE A 95 -25.43 5.89 -18.96
C ILE A 95 -24.99 6.39 -20.32
N GLY A 96 -25.88 6.39 -21.28
CA GLY A 96 -25.52 6.75 -22.65
C GLY A 96 -26.50 7.72 -23.32
N GLY A 97 -27.54 8.16 -22.63
CA GLY A 97 -28.57 9.00 -23.24
C GLY A 97 -29.13 8.36 -24.52
N ASN A 98 -29.00 9.03 -25.63
CA ASN A 98 -29.43 8.53 -26.93
C ASN A 98 -28.60 7.36 -27.48
N ILE A 99 -27.42 7.07 -26.88
CA ILE A 99 -26.54 5.95 -27.25
C ILE A 99 -26.45 5.01 -26.05
N SER A 100 -27.54 4.30 -25.77
CA SER A 100 -27.70 3.42 -24.61
C SER A 100 -26.81 2.16 -24.59
N HIS A 101 -25.94 2.00 -25.61
CA HIS A 101 -25.06 0.83 -25.76
C HIS A 101 -23.60 1.11 -25.36
N ILE A 102 -23.27 2.33 -24.95
CA ILE A 102 -21.92 2.64 -24.47
C ILE A 102 -21.74 1.98 -23.08
N PRO A 103 -20.79 1.02 -22.93
CA PRO A 103 -20.62 0.30 -21.69
C PRO A 103 -20.09 1.24 -20.59
N THR A 104 -20.92 1.53 -19.62
CA THR A 104 -20.67 2.42 -18.48
C THR A 104 -21.02 1.71 -17.17
N ASN A 105 -22.28 1.59 -16.81
CA ASN A 105 -22.74 0.91 -15.59
C ASN A 105 -22.34 -0.57 -15.56
N SER A 106 -22.39 -1.27 -16.70
CA SER A 106 -21.94 -2.66 -16.77
C SER A 106 -20.46 -2.82 -16.44
N ILE A 107 -19.62 -1.90 -16.89
CA ILE A 107 -18.18 -1.89 -16.55
C ILE A 107 -17.97 -1.57 -15.07
N MET A 108 -18.68 -0.58 -14.52
CA MET A 108 -18.59 -0.24 -13.09
C MET A 108 -18.99 -1.42 -12.21
N SER A 109 -20.06 -2.13 -12.53
CA SER A 109 -20.47 -3.32 -11.77
C SER A 109 -19.41 -4.41 -11.80
N GLN A 110 -18.75 -4.64 -12.95
CA GLN A 110 -17.65 -5.60 -13.06
C GLN A 110 -16.40 -5.16 -12.29
N ILE A 111 -16.07 -3.86 -12.27
CA ILE A 111 -14.96 -3.32 -11.45
C ILE A 111 -15.25 -3.50 -9.97
N ILE A 112 -16.44 -3.12 -9.52
CA ILE A 112 -16.86 -3.28 -8.13
C ILE A 112 -16.76 -4.75 -7.71
N PHE A 113 -17.27 -5.66 -8.53
CA PHE A 113 -17.17 -7.11 -8.30
C PHE A 113 -15.70 -7.54 -8.16
N SER A 114 -14.82 -7.10 -9.05
CA SER A 114 -13.39 -7.44 -9.00
C SER A 114 -12.74 -6.98 -7.69
N ASN A 115 -13.06 -5.77 -7.24
CA ASN A 115 -12.54 -5.22 -5.97
C ASN A 115 -13.09 -5.98 -4.75
N ILE A 116 -14.37 -6.35 -4.76
CA ILE A 116 -14.99 -7.17 -3.70
C ILE A 116 -14.31 -8.54 -3.64
N LEU A 117 -14.11 -9.19 -4.79
CA LEU A 117 -13.46 -10.50 -4.87
C LEU A 117 -12.06 -10.47 -4.24
N VAL A 118 -11.24 -9.48 -4.60
CA VAL A 118 -9.91 -9.30 -4.03
C VAL A 118 -9.99 -9.04 -2.52
N SER A 119 -10.94 -8.20 -2.08
CA SER A 119 -11.15 -7.93 -0.66
C SER A 119 -11.54 -9.16 0.15
N LEU A 120 -12.30 -10.08 -0.44
CA LEU A 120 -12.66 -11.35 0.20
C LEU A 120 -11.50 -12.35 0.26
N LEU A 121 -10.58 -12.27 -0.69
CA LEU A 121 -9.45 -13.19 -0.81
C LEU A 121 -8.15 -12.67 -0.18
N LYS A 122 -8.12 -11.42 0.28
CA LYS A 122 -6.92 -10.77 0.84
C LYS A 122 -6.32 -11.48 2.06
N ASP A 123 -7.15 -12.17 2.85
CA ASP A 123 -6.71 -12.85 4.07
C ASP A 123 -5.87 -14.12 3.78
N ASN A 124 -5.72 -14.49 2.50
CA ASN A 124 -4.84 -15.57 2.06
C ASN A 124 -3.36 -15.17 1.94
N ILE A 125 -3.03 -13.89 2.16
CA ILE A 125 -1.67 -13.36 2.09
C ILE A 125 -1.27 -12.69 3.42
N SER A 126 -0.05 -12.92 3.88
CA SER A 126 0.53 -12.20 5.01
C SER A 126 0.95 -10.77 4.62
N LEU A 127 1.02 -9.86 5.60
CA LEU A 127 1.53 -8.50 5.35
C LEU A 127 2.98 -8.51 4.84
N ASP A 128 3.81 -9.42 5.33
CA ASP A 128 5.21 -9.53 4.90
C ASP A 128 5.31 -9.97 3.43
N GLU A 129 4.48 -10.93 3.01
CA GLU A 129 4.41 -11.34 1.61
C GLU A 129 3.84 -10.24 0.71
N TYR A 130 2.81 -9.52 1.17
CA TYR A 130 2.26 -8.37 0.46
C TYR A 130 3.30 -7.25 0.29
N LYS A 131 4.13 -7.00 1.30
CA LYS A 131 5.28 -6.08 1.26
C LYS A 131 6.28 -6.49 0.18
N LEU A 132 6.63 -7.78 0.11
CA LEU A 132 7.55 -8.30 -0.92
C LEU A 132 7.02 -8.08 -2.34
N ASN A 133 5.72 -8.30 -2.56
CA ASN A 133 5.06 -8.06 -3.83
C ASN A 133 5.05 -6.56 -4.23
N HIS A 134 5.14 -5.65 -3.25
CA HIS A 134 5.10 -4.19 -3.43
C HIS A 134 6.38 -3.51 -2.96
N SER A 135 7.53 -4.17 -3.11
CA SER A 135 8.84 -3.73 -2.59
C SER A 135 9.30 -2.34 -3.04
N SER A 136 8.72 -1.82 -4.13
CA SER A 136 9.02 -0.49 -4.67
C SER A 136 7.85 0.48 -4.40
N GLY A 137 8.17 1.68 -3.91
CA GLY A 137 7.17 2.75 -3.71
C GLY A 137 6.67 2.90 -2.26
N ASN A 138 5.61 3.69 -2.10
CA ASN A 138 5.12 4.08 -0.77
C ASN A 138 4.49 2.92 0.01
N ILE A 139 3.82 1.99 -0.68
CA ILE A 139 3.22 0.81 -0.05
C ILE A 139 4.29 -0.04 0.63
N GLY A 140 5.36 -0.39 -0.08
CA GLY A 140 6.45 -1.19 0.48
C GLY A 140 7.14 -0.51 1.66
N LYS A 141 7.30 0.83 1.61
CA LYS A 141 7.86 1.62 2.71
C LYS A 141 6.95 1.65 3.94
N SER A 142 5.65 1.87 3.73
CA SER A 142 4.69 1.92 4.86
C SER A 142 4.54 0.57 5.54
N LEU A 143 4.63 -0.54 4.80
CA LEU A 143 4.60 -1.90 5.31
C LEU A 143 5.96 -2.38 5.89
N SER A 144 6.98 -1.53 5.91
CA SER A 144 8.24 -1.85 6.58
C SER A 144 8.08 -1.76 8.09
N LYS A 145 8.81 -2.61 8.82
CA LYS A 145 8.97 -2.48 10.27
C LYS A 145 9.91 -1.33 10.59
N ILE A 146 9.83 -0.80 11.79
CA ILE A 146 10.71 0.28 12.26
C ILE A 146 12.18 -0.11 12.14
N GLU A 147 12.54 -1.36 12.47
CA GLU A 147 13.91 -1.87 12.35
C GLU A 147 14.48 -1.78 10.93
N ASP A 148 13.63 -1.97 9.89
CA ASP A 148 14.04 -1.93 8.48
C ASP A 148 14.40 -0.51 7.99
N VAL A 149 13.81 0.51 8.62
CA VAL A 149 13.92 1.93 8.20
C VAL A 149 14.65 2.80 9.22
N LEU A 150 15.12 2.21 10.31
CA LEU A 150 15.78 2.89 11.41
C LEU A 150 17.04 3.60 10.91
N LYS A 151 17.08 4.92 11.09
CA LYS A 151 18.26 5.74 10.76
C LYS A 151 19.12 5.91 12.00
N THR A 152 20.39 5.61 11.87
CA THR A 152 21.41 5.78 12.92
C THR A 152 22.27 7.02 12.70
N ASN A 153 22.22 7.63 11.50
CA ASN A 153 22.92 8.87 11.18
C ASN A 153 21.94 10.07 11.22
N TYR A 154 21.91 10.77 12.34
CA TYR A 154 21.02 11.92 12.62
C TYR A 154 21.73 12.90 13.56
N ALA A 155 21.23 14.15 13.65
CA ALA A 155 21.79 15.16 14.53
C ALA A 155 21.54 14.80 16.00
N LYS A 156 22.62 14.52 16.72
CA LYS A 156 22.59 14.15 18.14
C LYS A 156 23.72 14.86 18.90
N LEU A 157 23.39 15.46 20.02
CA LEU A 157 24.33 16.11 20.89
C LEU A 157 24.23 15.57 22.31
N LEU A 158 25.39 15.39 22.94
CA LEU A 158 25.49 15.04 24.34
C LEU A 158 25.39 16.29 25.18
N PHE A 159 24.45 16.30 26.14
CA PHE A 159 24.21 17.45 27.02
C PHE A 159 24.93 17.25 28.38
N GLN A 160 26.23 17.58 28.43
CA GLN A 160 27.09 17.43 29.61
C GLN A 160 27.18 18.68 30.48
N SER A 161 26.96 19.86 29.92
CA SER A 161 27.01 21.16 30.59
C SER A 161 25.64 21.72 30.92
N GLU A 162 25.55 22.89 31.55
CA GLU A 162 24.28 23.58 31.78
C GLU A 162 23.66 24.14 30.50
N SER A 163 24.51 24.46 29.51
CA SER A 163 24.08 24.99 28.23
C SER A 163 24.97 24.51 27.07
N ILE A 164 24.47 24.59 25.85
CA ILE A 164 25.15 24.29 24.60
C ILE A 164 25.04 25.50 23.67
N ASN A 165 26.14 25.87 23.01
CA ASN A 165 26.13 26.93 22.03
C ASN A 165 25.22 26.57 20.84
N ILE A 166 24.30 27.49 20.46
CA ILE A 166 23.32 27.29 19.40
C ILE A 166 23.98 26.97 18.05
N ASN A 167 25.16 27.53 17.78
CA ASN A 167 25.89 27.25 16.53
C ASN A 167 26.31 25.79 16.42
N ILE A 168 26.64 25.11 17.54
CA ILE A 168 26.96 23.69 17.55
C ILE A 168 25.71 22.87 17.15
N VAL A 169 24.54 23.27 17.65
CA VAL A 169 23.25 22.63 17.29
C VAL A 169 22.98 22.77 15.80
N TYR A 170 23.14 23.97 15.25
CA TYR A 170 22.96 24.22 13.82
C TYR A 170 23.96 23.44 12.96
N LEU A 171 25.24 23.45 13.32
CA LEU A 171 26.27 22.71 12.59
C LEU A 171 25.95 21.22 12.54
N GLU A 172 25.52 20.63 13.67
CA GLU A 172 25.15 19.22 13.71
C GLU A 172 23.93 18.91 12.84
N MET A 173 22.89 19.75 12.90
CA MET A 173 21.69 19.60 12.06
C MET A 173 22.03 19.72 10.57
N ILE A 174 22.88 20.67 10.18
CA ILE A 174 23.32 20.88 8.78
C ILE A 174 24.15 19.67 8.30
N ASN A 175 25.14 19.23 9.10
CA ASN A 175 26.01 18.10 8.77
C ASN A 175 25.23 16.79 8.58
N LYS A 176 24.21 16.59 9.39
CA LYS A 176 23.34 15.41 9.34
C LYS A 176 22.16 15.56 8.40
N LYS A 177 21.94 16.76 7.83
CA LYS A 177 20.81 17.09 6.95
C LYS A 177 19.46 16.75 7.60
N THR A 178 19.31 17.10 8.89
CA THR A 178 18.09 16.87 9.66
C THR A 178 17.51 18.17 10.17
N GLY A 179 16.20 18.34 10.14
CA GLY A 179 15.49 19.50 10.70
C GLY A 179 15.19 19.35 12.20
N CYS A 180 15.87 18.42 12.88
CA CYS A 180 15.70 18.13 14.30
C CYS A 180 17.03 17.67 14.91
N CYS A 181 17.35 18.15 16.11
CA CYS A 181 18.48 17.69 16.93
C CYS A 181 17.99 16.99 18.19
N PHE A 182 18.59 15.85 18.52
CA PHE A 182 18.27 15.03 19.68
C PHE A 182 19.35 15.22 20.74
N PHE A 183 18.92 15.42 21.99
CA PHE A 183 19.84 15.68 23.11
C PHE A 183 19.81 14.53 24.09
N THR A 184 20.98 13.96 24.39
CA THR A 184 21.10 12.81 25.27
C THR A 184 22.00 13.11 26.47
N ASN A 185 21.88 12.31 27.54
CA ASN A 185 22.85 12.27 28.65
C ASN A 185 23.97 11.26 28.34
N ASP A 186 24.90 11.10 29.31
CA ASP A 186 26.03 10.16 29.22
C ASP A 186 25.61 8.69 29.10
N GLN A 187 24.42 8.33 29.55
CA GLN A 187 23.85 6.99 29.44
C GLN A 187 23.12 6.79 28.10
N ASN A 188 23.17 7.79 27.18
CA ASN A 188 22.44 7.85 25.91
C ASN A 188 20.92 7.90 26.08
N GLU A 189 20.41 8.32 27.23
CA GLU A 189 18.99 8.54 27.43
C GLU A 189 18.58 9.87 26.78
N LEU A 190 17.43 9.89 26.09
CA LEU A 190 16.91 11.07 25.40
C LEU A 190 16.34 12.06 26.40
N LEU A 191 16.96 13.24 26.49
CA LEU A 191 16.55 14.34 27.38
C LEU A 191 15.47 15.23 26.74
N GLY A 192 15.51 15.37 25.42
CA GLY A 192 14.58 16.18 24.65
C GLY A 192 15.05 16.40 23.23
N ILE A 193 14.27 17.12 22.47
CA ILE A 193 14.51 17.40 21.06
C ILE A 193 14.37 18.91 20.79
N LEU A 194 15.02 19.39 19.74
CA LEU A 194 14.79 20.71 19.17
C LEU A 194 14.62 20.59 17.65
N THR A 195 13.50 21.05 17.15
CA THR A 195 13.25 21.18 15.72
C THR A 195 13.61 22.59 15.23
N ASP A 196 13.76 22.79 13.91
CA ASP A 196 13.90 24.11 13.31
C ASP A 196 12.80 25.08 13.78
N GLY A 197 11.58 24.58 13.95
CA GLY A 197 10.44 25.36 14.45
C GLY A 197 10.62 25.79 15.91
N ASP A 198 11.19 24.91 16.77
CA ASP A 198 11.47 25.23 18.16
C ASP A 198 12.55 26.32 18.27
N ILE A 199 13.60 26.17 17.48
CA ILE A 199 14.71 27.14 17.47
C ILE A 199 14.21 28.51 16.97
N ARG A 200 13.39 28.56 15.93
CA ARG A 200 12.76 29.81 15.47
C ARG A 200 11.91 30.48 16.57
N ARG A 201 11.13 29.69 17.30
CA ARG A 201 10.34 30.22 18.43
C ARG A 201 11.22 30.76 19.55
N LEU A 202 12.35 30.11 19.86
CA LEU A 202 13.31 30.60 20.85
C LEU A 202 13.99 31.89 20.41
N LEU A 203 14.35 32.01 19.13
CA LEU A 203 14.91 33.26 18.56
C LEU A 203 13.95 34.44 18.64
N ILE A 204 12.64 34.20 18.47
CA ILE A 204 11.63 35.26 18.64
C ILE A 204 11.53 35.69 20.11
N LYS A 205 11.59 34.76 21.04
CA LYS A 205 11.52 35.04 22.48
C LYS A 205 12.78 35.70 23.03
N ARG A 206 13.95 35.34 22.52
CA ARG A 206 15.27 35.82 22.98
C ARG A 206 16.03 36.40 21.79
N LYS A 207 16.05 37.74 21.67
CA LYS A 207 16.69 38.48 20.54
C LYS A 207 18.15 38.09 20.28
N ASN A 208 18.88 37.59 21.29
CA ASN A 208 20.31 37.18 21.22
C ASN A 208 20.48 35.77 21.77
N LEU A 209 19.83 34.76 21.16
CA LEU A 209 19.98 33.38 21.55
C LEU A 209 21.38 32.88 21.18
N LYS A 210 22.27 32.74 22.18
CA LYS A 210 23.63 32.23 22.00
C LYS A 210 23.74 30.76 22.48
N GLU A 211 22.96 30.41 23.48
CA GLU A 211 23.03 29.11 24.16
C GLU A 211 21.64 28.52 24.39
N ILE A 212 21.58 27.22 24.37
CA ILE A 212 20.42 26.40 24.65
C ILE A 212 20.63 25.69 25.99
N SER A 213 19.67 25.82 26.89
CA SER A 213 19.63 25.12 28.18
C SER A 213 18.72 23.87 28.09
N LYS A 214 18.77 23.00 29.11
CA LYS A 214 17.87 21.83 29.21
C LYS A 214 16.39 22.19 29.27
N ASP A 215 16.06 23.42 29.71
CA ASP A 215 14.67 23.89 29.77
C ASP A 215 14.15 24.40 28.43
N ASP A 216 15.04 24.63 27.48
CA ASP A 216 14.68 24.99 26.11
C ASP A 216 14.29 23.78 25.26
N LEU A 217 14.64 22.57 25.71
CA LEU A 217 14.35 21.33 25.00
C LEU A 217 12.85 21.02 25.06
N ASN A 218 12.30 20.61 23.92
CA ASN A 218 10.98 20.00 23.91
C ASN A 218 11.07 18.60 24.53
N LYS A 219 10.47 18.46 25.73
CA LYS A 219 10.40 17.20 26.50
C LYS A 219 9.12 16.42 26.24
N ASN A 220 8.14 17.05 25.57
CA ASN A 220 6.86 16.44 25.21
C ASN A 220 6.87 16.03 23.73
N PHE A 221 7.70 15.04 23.40
CA PHE A 221 7.83 14.51 22.06
C PHE A 221 7.21 13.10 21.97
N TYR A 222 6.71 12.76 20.80
CA TYR A 222 6.28 11.40 20.47
C TYR A 222 7.50 10.53 20.16
N PHE A 223 7.50 9.28 20.62
CA PHE A 223 8.54 8.30 20.35
C PHE A 223 7.94 6.90 20.10
N GLU A 224 8.73 6.00 19.57
CA GLU A 224 8.41 4.58 19.44
C GLU A 224 9.45 3.76 20.23
N ASP A 225 9.00 2.65 20.80
CA ASP A 225 9.85 1.73 21.58
C ASP A 225 9.74 0.27 21.11
N ASP A 226 8.84 0.00 20.18
CA ASP A 226 8.69 -1.30 19.51
C ASP A 226 9.25 -1.24 18.08
N ILE A 227 10.44 -1.80 17.88
CA ILE A 227 11.10 -1.86 16.58
C ILE A 227 10.42 -2.84 15.60
N GLN A 228 9.57 -3.75 16.09
CA GLN A 228 8.80 -4.68 15.27
C GLN A 228 7.48 -4.08 14.75
N LYS A 229 7.09 -2.92 15.25
CA LYS A 229 5.92 -2.17 14.81
C LYS A 229 6.07 -1.75 13.35
N TYR A 230 4.96 -1.79 12.60
CA TYR A 230 4.95 -1.30 11.22
C TYR A 230 4.97 0.22 11.16
N VAL A 231 5.63 0.75 10.12
CA VAL A 231 5.77 2.21 9.92
C VAL A 231 4.41 2.88 9.70
N PHE A 232 3.44 2.21 9.06
CA PHE A 232 2.10 2.77 8.86
C PHE A 232 1.29 2.94 10.16
N ASP A 233 1.65 2.23 11.24
CA ASP A 233 1.03 2.38 12.56
C ASP A 233 1.66 3.53 13.37
N CYS A 234 2.74 4.15 12.86
CA CYS A 234 3.37 5.28 13.50
C CYS A 234 2.60 6.57 13.24
N ASN A 235 2.74 7.53 14.15
CA ASN A 235 2.06 8.82 14.01
C ASN A 235 2.71 9.69 12.93
N ASN A 236 2.12 9.77 11.76
CA ASN A 236 2.60 10.52 10.59
C ASN A 236 2.57 12.05 10.72
N LYS A 237 2.04 12.60 11.84
CA LYS A 237 2.09 14.04 12.13
C LYS A 237 3.51 14.53 12.42
N TYR A 238 4.43 13.63 12.75
CA TYR A 238 5.80 13.96 13.13
C TYR A 238 6.78 13.62 12.01
N SER A 239 7.56 14.62 11.59
CA SER A 239 8.58 14.43 10.55
C SER A 239 9.78 13.60 11.03
N TYR A 240 10.03 13.59 12.33
CA TYR A 240 11.11 12.86 13.00
C TYR A 240 10.58 12.21 14.26
N ILE A 241 10.70 10.91 14.35
CA ILE A 241 10.28 10.13 15.53
C ILE A 241 11.50 9.44 16.11
N PRO A 242 11.92 9.75 17.34
CA PRO A 242 12.97 9.00 18.04
C PRO A 242 12.48 7.59 18.37
N VAL A 243 13.38 6.63 18.21
CA VAL A 243 13.16 5.23 18.59
C VAL A 243 14.03 4.92 19.81
N LEU A 244 13.36 4.49 20.86
CA LEU A 244 13.98 4.29 22.17
C LEU A 244 14.01 2.80 22.56
N ASN A 245 15.08 2.39 23.23
CA ASN A 245 15.12 1.11 23.93
C ASN A 245 15.53 1.39 25.40
N ASN A 246 14.64 1.12 26.34
CA ASN A 246 14.84 1.44 27.76
C ASN A 246 15.31 2.89 27.96
N LYS A 247 14.57 3.86 27.39
CA LYS A 247 14.85 5.31 27.36
C LYS A 247 16.10 5.72 26.55
N LYS A 248 16.91 4.78 26.09
CA LYS A 248 18.11 5.08 25.29
C LYS A 248 17.72 5.28 23.83
N LEU A 249 18.25 6.32 23.22
CA LEU A 249 18.03 6.63 21.81
C LEU A 249 18.84 5.69 20.93
N ILE A 250 18.15 4.79 20.20
CA ILE A 250 18.77 3.83 19.29
C ILE A 250 18.77 4.26 17.83
N GLY A 251 17.87 5.16 17.47
CA GLY A 251 17.74 5.68 16.10
C GLY A 251 16.55 6.60 15.96
N ILE A 252 16.27 6.96 14.72
CA ILE A 252 15.08 7.77 14.36
C ILE A 252 14.38 7.20 13.13
N ILE A 253 13.09 7.48 13.03
CA ILE A 253 12.32 7.36 11.78
C ILE A 253 12.12 8.76 11.22
N SER A 254 12.25 8.90 9.91
CA SER A 254 11.92 10.16 9.22
C SER A 254 11.28 9.87 7.87
N ASN A 255 10.51 10.83 7.35
CA ASN A 255 9.78 10.73 6.08
C ASN A 255 8.78 9.56 6.06
N ILE A 256 7.94 9.48 7.10
CA ILE A 256 6.85 8.51 7.18
C ILE A 256 5.87 8.83 6.04
N PRO A 257 5.52 7.85 5.17
CA PRO A 257 4.52 8.07 4.14
C PRO A 257 3.17 8.45 4.76
N SER A 258 2.55 9.48 4.22
CA SER A 258 1.19 9.91 4.59
C SER A 258 0.14 9.01 3.97
#